data_22e67efa475e65892933a2c56b45027a
#
_entry.id   22e67efa475e65892933a2c56b45027a
#
_cell.length_a   1.000
_cell.length_b   1.000
_cell.length_c   1.000
_cell.angle_alpha   90.00
_cell.angle_beta   90.00
_cell.angle_gamma   90.00
#
_symmetry.space_group_name_H-M   'P 1'
#
loop_
_entity.id
_entity.type
_entity.pdbx_description
1 polymer ?
#
loop_
_entity_poly.entity_id
_entity_poly.type
_entity_poly.pdbx_seq_one_letter_code
_entity_poly.pdbx_strand_id
1 'polypeptide(L)'
;AEGVDALAAGVDFYQRVMKLEGALPRKIFRLLKFGKFESGTVCNALSDHTHMEGSLRAFQDEVFYSIRAGIVSIAKDIERTYGCTVNVYMTEGYPAVMNPPDLYNRVRRTMGFFELDEPTMTAEDFSWYQRSLPGMFFFLGVGDTSALHSDTFNFNEEILVKGADFFEDLAEKFQ
;
A
#
# COMPACT_ATOMS: atom_id res chain seq x y z
N ALA A 1 5.82 -31.00 -26.07
CA ALA A 1 5.84 -29.55 -26.28
C ALA A 1 7.24 -29.06 -25.94
N GLU A 2 7.91 -28.41 -26.89
CA GLU A 2 9.17 -27.70 -26.63
C GLU A 2 8.81 -26.27 -26.25
N GLY A 3 9.24 -25.83 -25.08
CA GLY A 3 9.04 -24.47 -24.59
C GLY A 3 8.81 -24.40 -23.08
N VAL A 4 8.95 -23.21 -22.53
CA VAL A 4 8.69 -22.91 -21.11
C VAL A 4 7.21 -22.61 -20.94
N ASP A 5 6.59 -23.22 -19.95
CA ASP A 5 5.22 -22.93 -19.57
C ASP A 5 5.18 -21.70 -18.62
N ALA A 6 4.94 -20.52 -19.20
CA ALA A 6 4.89 -19.28 -18.45
C ALA A 6 3.70 -19.21 -17.48
N LEU A 7 2.62 -19.94 -17.75
CA LEU A 7 1.49 -20.05 -16.82
C LEU A 7 1.92 -20.80 -15.55
N ALA A 8 2.57 -21.95 -15.68
CA ALA A 8 3.06 -22.73 -14.55
C ALA A 8 4.09 -21.93 -13.73
N ALA A 9 5.03 -21.26 -14.40
CA ALA A 9 6.02 -20.39 -13.77
C ALA A 9 5.35 -19.24 -12.99
N GLY A 10 4.35 -18.60 -13.59
CA GLY A 10 3.60 -17.52 -12.96
C GLY A 10 2.80 -17.97 -11.74
N VAL A 11 2.16 -19.11 -11.80
CA VAL A 11 1.42 -19.69 -10.66
C VAL A 11 2.39 -20.03 -9.50
N ASP A 12 3.54 -20.63 -9.79
CA ASP A 12 4.53 -20.94 -8.75
C ASP A 12 5.11 -19.66 -8.13
N PHE A 13 5.41 -18.65 -8.95
CA PHE A 13 5.82 -17.32 -8.46
C PHE A 13 4.79 -16.74 -7.49
N TYR A 14 3.52 -16.66 -7.91
CA TYR A 14 2.42 -16.15 -7.09
C TYR A 14 2.33 -16.90 -5.75
N GLN A 15 2.34 -18.23 -5.78
CA GLN A 15 2.22 -19.05 -4.57
C GLN A 15 3.39 -18.81 -3.60
N ARG A 16 4.62 -18.72 -4.10
CA ARG A 16 5.80 -18.44 -3.26
C ARG A 16 5.76 -17.04 -2.66
N VAL A 17 5.33 -16.04 -3.43
CA VAL A 17 5.20 -14.67 -2.94
C VAL A 17 4.11 -14.57 -1.86
N MET A 18 2.94 -15.21 -2.04
CA MET A 18 1.89 -15.25 -1.04
C MET A 18 2.31 -16.04 0.21
N LYS A 19 3.12 -17.09 0.06
CA LYS A 19 3.70 -17.82 1.20
C LYS A 19 4.70 -16.96 1.96
N LEU A 20 5.53 -16.19 1.29
CA LEU A 20 6.46 -15.25 1.92
C LEU A 20 5.69 -14.23 2.78
N GLU A 21 4.63 -13.64 2.24
CA GLU A 21 3.78 -12.71 2.96
C GLU A 21 3.10 -13.38 4.17
N GLY A 22 2.51 -14.55 3.96
CA GLY A 22 1.79 -15.31 4.99
C GLY A 22 2.69 -15.84 6.13
N ALA A 23 4.01 -15.92 5.93
CA ALA A 23 4.97 -16.32 6.96
C ALA A 23 5.23 -15.21 7.99
N LEU A 24 4.91 -13.96 7.69
CA LEU A 24 5.09 -12.85 8.62
C LEU A 24 3.97 -12.83 9.69
N PRO A 25 4.30 -12.44 10.94
CA PRO A 25 3.31 -12.36 12.01
C PRO A 25 2.11 -11.47 11.65
N ARG A 26 0.89 -11.90 12.00
CA ARG A 26 -0.35 -11.15 11.72
C ARG A 26 -0.40 -9.75 12.34
N LYS A 27 0.32 -9.54 13.45
CA LYS A 27 0.42 -8.23 14.12
C LYS A 27 1.18 -7.17 13.33
N ILE A 28 1.90 -7.56 12.27
CA ILE A 28 2.61 -6.64 11.40
C ILE A 28 1.61 -6.14 10.35
N PHE A 29 1.23 -4.87 10.43
CA PHE A 29 0.33 -4.24 9.48
C PHE A 29 0.99 -4.12 8.12
N ARG A 30 0.48 -4.86 7.15
CA ARG A 30 0.93 -4.90 5.77
C ARG A 30 -0.17 -5.38 4.85
N LEU A 31 -0.03 -5.08 3.59
CA LEU A 31 -0.88 -5.56 2.50
C LEU A 31 0.01 -5.95 1.34
N LEU A 32 -0.11 -7.20 0.88
CA LEU A 32 0.40 -7.65 -0.40
C LEU A 32 -0.72 -8.36 -1.14
N LYS A 33 -1.13 -7.81 -2.27
CA LYS A 33 -2.19 -8.40 -3.11
C LYS A 33 -1.87 -8.20 -4.58
N PHE A 34 -2.21 -9.21 -5.37
CA PHE A 34 -2.25 -9.10 -6.83
C PHE A 34 -3.71 -8.89 -7.25
N GLY A 35 -3.95 -7.82 -7.99
CA GLY A 35 -5.26 -7.50 -8.56
C GLY A 35 -5.42 -7.98 -10.00
N LYS A 36 -4.29 -8.34 -10.64
CA LYS A 36 -4.28 -8.78 -12.03
C LYS A 36 -3.34 -9.96 -12.21
N PHE A 37 -3.80 -10.96 -12.98
CA PHE A 37 -3.03 -12.14 -13.40
C PHE A 37 -3.52 -12.53 -14.78
N GLU A 38 -2.70 -12.41 -15.78
CA GLU A 38 -3.00 -12.72 -17.19
C GLU A 38 -1.95 -13.65 -17.74
N SER A 39 -2.35 -14.72 -18.41
CA SER A 39 -1.43 -15.67 -19.01
C SER A 39 -2.07 -16.42 -20.17
N GLY A 40 -1.32 -16.55 -21.25
CA GLY A 40 -1.71 -17.28 -22.44
C GLY A 40 -2.83 -16.61 -23.26
N THR A 41 -3.06 -17.12 -24.45
CA THR A 41 -4.07 -16.61 -25.40
C THR A 41 -5.01 -17.68 -25.92
N VAL A 42 -4.60 -18.96 -25.88
CA VAL A 42 -5.38 -20.10 -26.41
C VAL A 42 -5.25 -21.30 -25.47
N CYS A 43 -6.28 -22.14 -25.44
CA CYS A 43 -6.37 -23.27 -24.50
C CYS A 43 -5.51 -24.49 -24.89
N ASN A 44 -5.02 -24.57 -26.10
CA ASN A 44 -4.32 -25.74 -26.65
C ASN A 44 -2.83 -25.50 -26.92
N ALA A 45 -2.27 -24.40 -26.42
CA ALA A 45 -0.83 -24.11 -26.49
C ALA A 45 -0.30 -23.72 -25.10
N LEU A 46 1.01 -23.93 -24.89
CA LEU A 46 1.69 -23.40 -23.70
C LEU A 46 1.65 -21.88 -23.74
N SER A 47 1.49 -21.26 -22.58
CA SER A 47 1.58 -19.81 -22.45
C SER A 47 3.04 -19.38 -22.67
N ASP A 48 3.26 -18.39 -23.50
CA ASP A 48 4.56 -17.76 -23.77
C ASP A 48 4.91 -16.64 -22.80
N HIS A 49 3.89 -16.08 -22.13
CA HIS A 49 4.07 -15.04 -21.12
C HIS A 49 3.00 -15.06 -20.03
N THR A 50 3.37 -14.55 -18.86
CA THR A 50 2.46 -14.25 -17.75
C THR A 50 2.73 -12.85 -17.25
N HIS A 51 1.68 -12.08 -17.02
CA HIS A 51 1.72 -10.74 -16.48
C HIS A 51 0.91 -10.65 -15.18
N MET A 52 1.52 -10.04 -14.15
CA MET A 52 0.87 -9.82 -12.85
C MET A 52 1.06 -8.39 -12.40
N GLU A 53 0.02 -7.80 -11.82
CA GLU A 53 0.07 -6.50 -11.16
C GLU A 53 -0.45 -6.61 -9.74
N GLY A 54 0.23 -5.96 -8.81
CA GLY A 54 -0.12 -6.02 -7.39
C GLY A 54 0.27 -4.76 -6.62
N SER A 55 -0.16 -4.74 -5.36
CA SER A 55 0.17 -3.65 -4.43
C SER A 55 0.82 -4.22 -3.19
N LEU A 56 1.91 -3.56 -2.77
CA LEU A 56 2.59 -3.81 -1.51
C LEU A 56 2.53 -2.54 -0.66
N ARG A 57 2.05 -2.67 0.57
CA ARG A 57 2.03 -1.62 1.59
C ARG A 57 2.49 -2.20 2.92
N ALA A 58 3.25 -1.44 3.69
CA ALA A 58 3.64 -1.81 5.06
C ALA A 58 3.87 -0.55 5.89
N PHE A 59 3.58 -0.62 7.19
CA PHE A 59 3.86 0.50 8.11
C PHE A 59 5.33 0.63 8.47
N GLN A 60 6.08 -0.47 8.38
CA GLN A 60 7.51 -0.51 8.71
C GLN A 60 8.33 -0.62 7.43
N ASP A 61 9.26 0.30 7.24
CA ASP A 61 10.14 0.31 6.07
C ASP A 61 10.93 -1.00 5.94
N GLU A 62 11.41 -1.56 7.06
CA GLU A 62 12.16 -2.82 7.07
C GLU A 62 11.32 -3.98 6.54
N VAL A 63 10.02 -4.02 6.88
CA VAL A 63 9.08 -5.03 6.39
C VAL A 63 8.84 -4.85 4.89
N PHE A 64 8.63 -3.59 4.46
CA PHE A 64 8.44 -3.26 3.05
C PHE A 64 9.63 -3.71 2.20
N TYR A 65 10.85 -3.32 2.59
CA TYR A 65 12.06 -3.68 1.84
C TYR A 65 12.39 -5.16 1.94
N SER A 66 12.11 -5.82 3.05
CA SER A 66 12.29 -7.27 3.19
C SER A 66 11.39 -8.06 2.24
N ILE A 67 10.11 -7.67 2.11
CA ILE A 67 9.18 -8.31 1.16
C ILE A 67 9.65 -8.06 -0.28
N ARG A 68 10.04 -6.83 -0.63
CA ARG A 68 10.59 -6.51 -1.96
C ARG A 68 11.80 -7.38 -2.32
N ALA A 69 12.75 -7.50 -1.40
CA ALA A 69 13.93 -8.36 -1.59
C ALA A 69 13.54 -9.84 -1.76
N GLY A 70 12.58 -10.30 -0.98
CA GLY A 70 12.04 -11.65 -1.09
C GLY A 70 11.39 -11.93 -2.44
N ILE A 71 10.60 -11.00 -2.96
CA ILE A 71 9.98 -11.10 -4.30
C ILE A 71 11.06 -11.22 -5.39
N VAL A 72 12.10 -10.37 -5.33
CA VAL A 72 13.21 -10.43 -6.29
C VAL A 72 13.98 -11.76 -6.20
N SER A 73 14.18 -12.27 -4.99
CA SER A 73 14.82 -13.58 -4.78
C SER A 73 13.97 -14.71 -5.37
N ILE A 74 12.65 -14.69 -5.14
CA ILE A 74 11.73 -15.68 -5.70
C ILE A 74 11.74 -15.60 -7.22
N ALA A 75 11.75 -14.40 -7.82
CA ALA A 75 11.85 -14.24 -9.28
C ALA A 75 13.07 -14.95 -9.86
N LYS A 76 14.24 -14.75 -9.24
CA LYS A 76 15.49 -15.45 -9.66
C LYS A 76 15.41 -16.97 -9.50
N ASP A 77 14.69 -17.45 -8.47
CA ASP A 77 14.48 -18.88 -8.29
C ASP A 77 13.56 -19.47 -9.38
N ILE A 78 12.51 -18.74 -9.75
CA ILE A 78 11.62 -19.11 -10.87
C ILE A 78 12.38 -19.16 -12.18
N GLU A 79 13.22 -18.15 -12.49
CA GLU A 79 14.09 -18.16 -13.68
C GLU A 79 14.93 -19.45 -13.77
N ARG A 80 15.56 -19.82 -12.65
CA ARG A 80 16.40 -21.04 -12.59
C ARG A 80 15.58 -22.33 -12.72
N THR A 81 14.39 -22.35 -12.11
CA THR A 81 13.55 -23.55 -12.07
C THR A 81 12.90 -23.85 -13.41
N TYR A 82 12.44 -22.81 -14.10
CA TYR A 82 11.66 -22.93 -15.34
C TYR A 82 12.44 -22.61 -16.60
N GLY A 83 13.65 -22.03 -16.49
CA GLY A 83 14.44 -21.59 -17.64
C GLY A 83 13.79 -20.41 -18.39
N CYS A 84 13.09 -19.55 -17.68
CA CYS A 84 12.43 -18.35 -18.21
C CYS A 84 13.14 -17.07 -17.77
N THR A 85 12.67 -15.93 -18.25
CA THR A 85 13.05 -14.60 -17.74
C THR A 85 11.93 -14.03 -16.92
N VAL A 86 12.23 -13.46 -15.74
CA VAL A 86 11.26 -12.80 -14.87
C VAL A 86 11.67 -11.36 -14.64
N ASN A 87 10.91 -10.42 -15.18
CA ASN A 87 11.12 -8.99 -14.98
C ASN A 87 10.23 -8.50 -13.82
N VAL A 88 10.86 -7.94 -12.79
CA VAL A 88 10.16 -7.37 -11.65
C VAL A 88 10.32 -5.86 -11.63
N TYR A 89 9.21 -5.15 -11.80
CA TYR A 89 9.17 -3.69 -11.74
C TYR A 89 8.47 -3.27 -10.44
N MET A 90 9.13 -2.43 -9.66
CA MET A 90 8.60 -1.92 -8.40
C MET A 90 8.82 -0.41 -8.32
N THR A 91 7.75 0.32 -8.03
CA THR A 91 7.85 1.75 -7.71
C THR A 91 8.41 1.93 -6.30
N GLU A 92 8.94 3.10 -5.99
CA GLU A 92 9.37 3.44 -4.62
C GLU A 92 8.19 3.47 -3.64
N GLY A 93 7.00 3.83 -4.12
CA GLY A 93 5.80 3.96 -3.29
C GLY A 93 5.86 5.17 -2.36
N TYR A 94 4.97 5.17 -1.38
CA TYR A 94 4.93 6.18 -0.32
C TYR A 94 5.33 5.54 1.00
N PRO A 95 6.19 6.20 1.83
CA PRO A 95 6.39 5.80 3.22
C PRO A 95 5.06 5.74 3.98
N ALA A 96 5.03 5.06 5.12
CA ALA A 96 3.87 5.14 5.99
C ALA A 96 3.74 6.54 6.58
N VAL A 97 2.50 7.06 6.64
CA VAL A 97 2.18 8.25 7.43
C VAL A 97 2.15 7.86 8.90
N MET A 98 3.04 8.46 9.69
CA MET A 98 3.14 8.19 11.13
C MET A 98 3.15 9.52 11.88
N ASN A 99 2.05 9.82 12.57
CA ASN A 99 1.97 11.02 13.40
C ASN A 99 3.00 10.93 14.53
N PRO A 100 3.97 11.89 14.63
CA PRO A 100 5.00 11.85 15.67
C PRO A 100 4.36 11.90 17.07
N PRO A 101 4.72 10.98 18.00
CA PRO A 101 4.06 10.88 19.31
C PRO A 101 4.06 12.18 20.11
N ASP A 102 5.16 12.93 20.09
CA ASP A 102 5.26 14.20 20.84
C ASP A 102 4.33 15.27 20.26
N LEU A 103 4.28 15.40 18.92
CA LEU A 103 3.39 16.33 18.24
C LEU A 103 1.93 15.92 18.44
N TYR A 104 1.63 14.62 18.28
CA TYR A 104 0.31 14.06 18.55
C TYR A 104 -0.17 14.40 19.97
N ASN A 105 0.65 14.14 21.00
CA ASN A 105 0.30 14.39 22.38
C ASN A 105 0.07 15.89 22.67
N ARG A 106 0.85 16.77 22.02
CA ARG A 106 0.63 18.22 22.13
C ARG A 106 -0.71 18.64 21.52
N VAL A 107 -0.96 18.21 20.29
CA VAL A 107 -2.20 18.56 19.57
C VAL A 107 -3.43 18.01 20.30
N ARG A 108 -3.38 16.76 20.74
CA ARG A 108 -4.50 16.13 21.48
C ARG A 108 -4.91 16.88 22.75
N ARG A 109 -3.98 17.52 23.45
CA ARG A 109 -4.27 18.30 24.68
C ARG A 109 -4.99 19.60 24.39
N THR A 110 -4.88 20.12 23.19
CA THR A 110 -5.38 21.45 22.82
C THR A 110 -6.53 21.42 21.83
N MET A 111 -6.64 20.34 21.06
CA MET A 111 -7.64 20.16 20.01
C MET A 111 -8.49 18.93 20.28
N GLY A 112 -9.81 19.02 20.02
CA GLY A 112 -10.70 17.87 20.06
C GLY A 112 -10.69 17.13 18.71
N PHE A 113 -10.33 15.84 18.71
CA PHE A 113 -10.47 14.94 17.56
C PHE A 113 -10.65 13.50 18.03
N PHE A 114 -11.16 12.65 17.12
CA PHE A 114 -11.30 11.22 17.37
C PHE A 114 -10.05 10.47 16.94
N GLU A 115 -9.68 9.46 17.69
CA GLU A 115 -8.63 8.52 17.29
C GLU A 115 -9.25 7.38 16.50
N LEU A 116 -8.53 6.91 15.49
CA LEU A 116 -8.88 5.67 14.82
C LEU A 116 -8.43 4.49 15.68
N ASP A 117 -9.31 3.51 15.88
CA ASP A 117 -9.01 2.30 16.65
C ASP A 117 -7.91 1.46 15.99
N GLU A 118 -7.86 1.48 14.64
CA GLU A 118 -6.87 0.74 13.84
C GLU A 118 -6.26 1.62 12.76
N PRO A 119 -4.99 1.36 12.39
CA PRO A 119 -4.35 2.03 11.28
C PRO A 119 -5.04 1.72 9.95
N THR A 120 -5.09 2.69 9.05
CA THR A 120 -5.59 2.50 7.68
C THR A 120 -4.46 2.17 6.72
N MET A 121 -4.74 1.34 5.70
CA MET A 121 -3.76 0.97 4.66
C MET A 121 -3.93 1.84 3.41
N THR A 122 -4.22 3.12 3.59
CA THR A 122 -4.22 4.14 2.53
C THR A 122 -2.78 4.56 2.19
N ALA A 123 -2.59 5.11 1.00
CA ALA A 123 -1.31 5.69 0.57
C ALA A 123 -1.49 7.20 0.51
N GLU A 124 -0.57 7.93 1.15
CA GLU A 124 -0.62 9.38 1.26
C GLU A 124 0.75 9.99 0.97
N ASP A 125 0.80 10.98 0.09
CA ASP A 125 2.03 11.69 -0.25
C ASP A 125 2.53 12.60 0.90
N PHE A 126 1.67 12.94 1.85
CA PHE A 126 2.03 13.64 3.08
C PHE A 126 3.17 12.94 3.85
N SER A 127 3.33 11.65 3.68
CA SER A 127 4.44 10.87 4.24
C SER A 127 5.83 11.42 3.85
N TRP A 128 5.96 12.01 2.66
CA TRP A 128 7.21 12.62 2.22
C TRP A 128 7.54 13.91 2.97
N TYR A 129 6.53 14.71 3.33
CA TYR A 129 6.74 15.88 4.20
C TYR A 129 7.24 15.44 5.58
N GLN A 130 6.69 14.33 6.11
CA GLN A 130 7.11 13.79 7.41
C GLN A 130 8.55 13.26 7.43
N ARG A 131 9.17 12.99 6.27
CA ARG A 131 10.61 12.67 6.19
C ARG A 131 11.51 13.87 6.44
N SER A 132 11.00 15.08 6.26
CA SER A 132 11.75 16.33 6.37
C SER A 132 11.36 17.15 7.59
N LEU A 133 10.11 17.09 7.99
CA LEU A 133 9.55 17.91 9.07
C LEU A 133 8.59 17.07 9.93
N PRO A 134 8.52 17.32 11.24
CA PRO A 134 7.44 16.78 12.06
C PRO A 134 6.09 17.28 11.54
N GLY A 135 5.25 16.39 11.06
CA GLY A 135 3.94 16.73 10.52
C GLY A 135 2.87 15.82 11.12
N MET A 136 1.66 16.32 11.26
CA MET A 136 0.52 15.55 11.73
C MET A 136 -0.56 15.49 10.66
N PHE A 137 -1.00 14.30 10.34
CA PHE A 137 -2.03 14.01 9.36
C PHE A 137 -3.36 13.73 10.06
N PHE A 138 -4.44 14.27 9.50
CA PHE A 138 -5.80 14.09 9.99
C PHE A 138 -6.71 13.62 8.86
N PHE A 139 -7.71 12.83 9.20
CA PHE A 139 -8.84 12.58 8.34
C PHE A 139 -9.98 13.53 8.67
N LEU A 140 -10.57 14.17 7.67
CA LEU A 140 -11.80 14.93 7.80
C LEU A 140 -12.98 14.03 7.42
N GLY A 141 -13.81 13.69 8.40
CA GLY A 141 -15.01 12.88 8.17
C GLY A 141 -16.04 13.63 7.36
N VAL A 142 -16.49 13.05 6.27
CA VAL A 142 -17.47 13.66 5.35
C VAL A 142 -18.88 13.06 5.49
N GLY A 143 -19.10 12.19 6.48
CA GLY A 143 -20.38 11.50 6.71
C GLY A 143 -20.60 10.30 5.78
N ASP A 144 -21.86 9.85 5.72
CA ASP A 144 -22.25 8.77 4.83
C ASP A 144 -22.29 9.24 3.38
N THR A 145 -21.42 8.67 2.56
CA THR A 145 -21.30 8.97 1.13
C THR A 145 -20.85 7.74 0.37
N SER A 146 -20.87 7.80 -0.96
CA SER A 146 -20.25 6.78 -1.80
C SER A 146 -18.75 6.65 -1.50
N ALA A 147 -18.17 5.48 -1.78
CA ALA A 147 -16.74 5.26 -1.54
C ALA A 147 -15.88 6.31 -2.26
N LEU A 148 -14.75 6.65 -1.63
CA LEU A 148 -13.71 7.46 -2.28
C LEU A 148 -13.35 6.87 -3.65
N HIS A 149 -13.12 7.74 -4.63
CA HIS A 149 -12.84 7.37 -6.02
C HIS A 149 -14.01 6.74 -6.81
N SER A 150 -15.22 6.71 -6.22
CA SER A 150 -16.44 6.42 -6.98
C SER A 150 -16.83 7.63 -7.84
N ASP A 151 -17.40 7.38 -9.01
CA ASP A 151 -17.99 8.40 -9.89
C ASP A 151 -19.23 9.08 -9.28
N THR A 152 -19.78 8.48 -8.22
CA THR A 152 -20.91 9.02 -7.43
C THR A 152 -20.47 9.61 -6.10
N PHE A 153 -19.13 9.72 -5.85
CA PHE A 153 -18.64 10.33 -4.61
C PHE A 153 -19.05 11.79 -4.54
N ASN A 154 -19.74 12.15 -3.46
CA ASN A 154 -20.16 13.52 -3.16
C ASN A 154 -20.29 13.68 -1.65
N PHE A 155 -20.10 14.89 -1.13
CA PHE A 155 -20.21 15.22 0.28
C PHE A 155 -20.75 16.63 0.48
N ASN A 156 -21.26 16.94 1.68
CA ASN A 156 -21.67 18.30 2.00
C ASN A 156 -20.45 19.22 2.10
N GLU A 157 -20.34 20.20 1.19
CA GLU A 157 -19.20 21.12 1.09
C GLU A 157 -19.05 22.02 2.35
N GLU A 158 -20.06 22.18 3.18
CA GLU A 158 -19.98 22.92 4.46
C GLU A 158 -18.91 22.32 5.40
N ILE A 159 -18.53 21.04 5.20
CA ILE A 159 -17.46 20.40 5.98
C ILE A 159 -16.10 21.05 5.73
N LEU A 160 -15.88 21.67 4.55
CA LEU A 160 -14.65 22.36 4.21
C LEU A 160 -14.38 23.55 5.13
N VAL A 161 -15.44 24.26 5.53
CA VAL A 161 -15.34 25.35 6.52
C VAL A 161 -14.84 24.81 7.86
N LYS A 162 -15.39 23.68 8.32
CA LYS A 162 -14.92 23.04 9.57
C LYS A 162 -13.47 22.59 9.49
N GLY A 163 -13.02 22.14 8.31
CA GLY A 163 -11.62 21.79 8.07
C GLY A 163 -10.71 23.03 8.14
N ALA A 164 -11.15 24.16 7.53
CA ALA A 164 -10.43 25.42 7.57
C ALA A 164 -10.33 25.96 9.00
N ASP A 165 -11.45 26.03 9.72
CA ASP A 165 -11.52 26.47 11.11
C ASP A 165 -10.60 25.62 12.02
N PHE A 166 -10.55 24.30 11.79
CA PHE A 166 -9.66 23.41 12.52
C PHE A 166 -8.18 23.76 12.32
N PHE A 167 -7.77 24.06 11.08
CA PHE A 167 -6.40 24.46 10.80
C PHE A 167 -6.05 25.88 11.29
N GLU A 168 -7.01 26.80 11.26
CA GLU A 168 -6.86 28.15 11.84
C GLU A 168 -6.64 28.03 13.36
N ASP A 169 -7.50 27.32 14.06
CA ASP A 169 -7.36 27.01 15.49
C ASP A 169 -6.02 26.35 15.81
N LEU A 170 -5.59 25.41 14.98
CA LEU A 170 -4.31 24.73 15.17
C LEU A 170 -3.14 25.72 15.04
N ALA A 171 -3.17 26.58 14.02
CA ALA A 171 -2.14 27.58 13.80
C ALA A 171 -2.05 28.60 14.93
N GLU A 172 -3.19 29.04 15.48
CA GLU A 172 -3.23 29.96 16.63
C GLU A 172 -2.69 29.36 17.92
N LYS A 173 -2.96 28.08 18.16
CA LYS A 173 -2.57 27.39 19.41
C LYS A 173 -1.13 26.89 19.41
N PHE A 174 -0.48 26.84 18.24
CA PHE A 174 0.89 26.31 18.08
C PHE A 174 1.90 27.33 17.55
N GLN A 175 1.63 28.63 17.72
CA GLN A 175 2.61 29.70 17.46
C GLN A 175 3.78 29.69 18.43
#